data_f59f18969a77c34cd0c344496711b307
#
_entry.id   f59f18969a77c34cd0c344496711b307
#
_cell.length_a   1.000
_cell.length_b   1.000
_cell.length_c   1.000
_cell.angle_alpha   90.00
_cell.angle_beta   90.00
_cell.angle_gamma   90.00
#
_symmetry.space_group_name_H-M   'P 1'
#
loop_
_entity.id
_entity.type
_entity.pdbx_description
1 polymer ?
#
loop_
_entity_poly.entity_id
_entity_poly.type
_entity_poly.pdbx_seq_one_letter_code
_entity_poly.pdbx_strand_id
1 'polypeptide(L)'
;MLTADLLWFDSGIVEAAPTGDSPLSVTFSDGTKRQYFGTVELERRQDGISVINELPLETYLRGVVPHEMPVDFGETALQAQAITARSYAYNQFYANSYCGYGAHLADTVASQVYLGADTAELSDAAIKATEGKCLTAGNEVVTTYFYSTSCGYGADAKEVWSANDTFTEESKPYLTGGTHGISTEKPDTEEEWLTFWQDWEIEGYDDASPWYRWKTYFGAGQLTEITGAKLKEAAKSHLAHVEVLQEDGSWKAQTPEDLGRLTGISVAKRGESGVVEVLRLDYEKGSVQVKTEYTIRQVLSPTQMTIGDPIYLQRKDGESLTGNTILPSGFFAVKEMKNAEGKLTGVALYGGGNGHGVGMSQYGAKGMAEEGKTAEEILEHYYTCLLYTSPSPRD
;
A
#
# COMPACT_ATOMS: atom_id res chain seq x y z
N MET A 1 0.95 23.25 -32.40
CA MET A 1 2.26 23.21 -31.70
C MET A 1 2.50 24.63 -31.21
N LEU A 2 2.30 24.89 -29.92
CA LEU A 2 2.70 26.17 -29.31
C LEU A 2 4.22 26.10 -29.16
N THR A 3 4.97 26.70 -30.04
CA THR A 3 6.38 26.98 -29.89
C THR A 3 6.55 28.39 -29.36
N ALA A 4 6.40 28.55 -28.05
CA ALA A 4 6.90 29.74 -27.40
C ALA A 4 8.21 29.36 -26.72
N ASP A 5 9.30 29.98 -27.10
CA ASP A 5 10.62 29.80 -26.47
C ASP A 5 10.58 30.17 -24.98
N LEU A 6 9.58 30.94 -24.55
CA LEU A 6 9.36 31.34 -23.17
C LEU A 6 7.92 31.77 -22.97
N LEU A 7 7.22 31.18 -22.01
CA LEU A 7 5.92 31.60 -21.54
C LEU A 7 6.10 32.25 -20.15
N TRP A 8 5.80 33.54 -20.04
CA TRP A 8 5.80 34.25 -18.76
C TRP A 8 4.37 34.41 -18.27
N PHE A 9 4.05 33.84 -17.09
CA PHE A 9 2.83 34.16 -16.38
C PHE A 9 3.14 34.42 -14.91
N ASP A 10 2.56 35.48 -14.38
CA ASP A 10 2.85 35.99 -13.03
C ASP A 10 1.81 35.42 -12.02
N SER A 11 0.60 35.23 -12.48
CA SER A 11 -0.50 34.66 -11.69
C SER A 11 -1.53 34.05 -12.64
N GLY A 12 -2.32 33.12 -12.09
CA GLY A 12 -3.38 32.44 -12.84
C GLY A 12 -2.97 31.05 -13.35
N ILE A 13 -3.86 30.47 -14.13
CA ILE A 13 -3.74 29.14 -14.72
C ILE A 13 -3.49 29.31 -16.21
N VAL A 14 -2.55 28.53 -16.74
CA VAL A 14 -2.35 28.37 -18.18
C VAL A 14 -2.90 27.02 -18.58
N GLU A 15 -3.88 27.01 -19.44
CA GLU A 15 -4.55 25.83 -19.96
C GLU A 15 -4.04 25.48 -21.35
N ALA A 16 -3.75 24.21 -21.59
CA ALA A 16 -3.42 23.64 -22.89
C ALA A 16 -4.40 22.50 -23.19
N ALA A 17 -5.13 22.66 -24.29
CA ALA A 17 -6.03 21.63 -24.81
C ALA A 17 -5.54 21.11 -26.17
N PRO A 18 -5.67 19.81 -26.47
CA PRO A 18 -5.32 19.29 -27.78
C PRO A 18 -6.30 19.77 -28.85
N THR A 19 -5.83 19.91 -30.08
CA THR A 19 -6.68 20.28 -31.24
C THR A 19 -7.33 19.06 -31.93
N GLY A 20 -7.36 17.92 -31.26
CA GLY A 20 -7.91 16.64 -31.74
C GLY A 20 -7.67 15.54 -30.70
N ASP A 21 -7.71 14.29 -31.12
CA ASP A 21 -7.59 13.13 -30.23
C ASP A 21 -6.13 12.80 -29.82
N SER A 22 -5.15 13.55 -30.32
CA SER A 22 -3.74 13.31 -30.00
C SER A 22 -3.43 13.84 -28.60
N PRO A 23 -2.67 13.07 -27.78
CA PRO A 23 -2.29 13.51 -26.44
C PRO A 23 -1.32 14.70 -26.49
N LEU A 24 -1.39 15.53 -25.45
CA LEU A 24 -0.43 16.60 -25.17
C LEU A 24 0.88 16.02 -24.61
N SER A 25 2.02 16.55 -25.04
CA SER A 25 3.33 16.16 -24.49
C SER A 25 3.83 17.20 -23.51
N VAL A 26 4.13 16.78 -22.27
CA VAL A 26 4.72 17.61 -21.21
C VAL A 26 6.12 17.10 -20.93
N THR A 27 7.09 18.02 -20.88
CA THR A 27 8.47 17.72 -20.46
C THR A 27 8.71 18.41 -19.12
N PHE A 28 9.00 17.62 -18.09
CA PHE A 28 9.29 18.10 -16.74
C PHE A 28 10.73 18.62 -16.62
N SER A 29 11.03 19.35 -15.55
CA SER A 29 12.34 19.95 -15.30
C SER A 29 13.49 18.94 -15.15
N ASP A 30 13.18 17.71 -14.75
CA ASP A 30 14.13 16.59 -14.66
C ASP A 30 14.38 15.89 -16.01
N GLY A 31 13.71 16.34 -17.08
CA GLY A 31 13.80 15.78 -18.42
C GLY A 31 12.79 14.65 -18.69
N THR A 32 12.02 14.22 -17.69
CA THR A 32 10.94 13.23 -17.87
C THR A 32 9.90 13.77 -18.85
N LYS A 33 9.44 12.91 -19.76
CA LYS A 33 8.39 13.23 -20.73
C LYS A 33 7.17 12.34 -20.47
N ARG A 34 6.01 12.99 -20.42
CA ARG A 34 4.73 12.27 -20.35
C ARG A 34 3.75 12.84 -21.37
N GLN A 35 2.84 11.99 -21.83
CA GLN A 35 1.75 12.38 -22.70
C GLN A 35 0.43 12.30 -21.93
N TYR A 36 -0.50 13.23 -22.19
CA TYR A 36 -1.75 13.33 -21.47
C TYR A 36 -2.92 13.51 -22.46
N PHE A 37 -3.96 12.72 -22.26
CA PHE A 37 -5.26 12.99 -22.87
C PHE A 37 -5.96 14.14 -22.14
N GLY A 38 -6.94 14.77 -22.79
CA GLY A 38 -7.69 15.87 -22.19
C GLY A 38 -6.88 17.16 -22.06
N THR A 39 -7.24 17.99 -21.12
CA THR A 39 -6.63 19.31 -20.90
C THR A 39 -5.54 19.22 -19.84
N VAL A 40 -4.47 19.99 -20.02
CA VAL A 40 -3.41 20.17 -19.03
C VAL A 40 -3.42 21.62 -18.54
N GLU A 41 -3.56 21.79 -17.24
CA GLU A 41 -3.47 23.08 -16.58
C GLU A 41 -2.12 23.21 -15.86
N LEU A 42 -1.52 24.39 -15.98
CA LEU A 42 -0.28 24.76 -15.29
C LEU A 42 -0.59 25.91 -14.34
N GLU A 43 -0.42 25.67 -13.05
CA GLU A 43 -0.64 26.67 -12.02
C GLU A 43 0.66 26.96 -11.26
N ARG A 44 1.04 28.24 -11.18
CA ARG A 44 2.20 28.65 -10.40
C ARG A 44 1.92 28.57 -8.90
N ARG A 45 2.81 27.91 -8.17
CA ARG A 45 2.82 27.76 -6.71
C ARG A 45 4.07 28.41 -6.11
N GLN A 46 4.14 28.48 -4.78
CA GLN A 46 5.32 29.05 -4.08
C GLN A 46 6.60 28.23 -4.32
N ASP A 47 6.47 26.94 -4.45
CA ASP A 47 7.54 25.94 -4.54
C ASP A 47 7.71 25.34 -5.95
N GLY A 48 6.92 25.80 -6.94
CA GLY A 48 7.03 25.30 -8.30
C GLY A 48 5.80 25.54 -9.16
N ILE A 49 5.53 24.61 -10.06
CA ILE A 49 4.37 24.60 -10.94
C ILE A 49 3.59 23.31 -10.70
N SER A 50 2.31 23.42 -10.32
CA SER A 50 1.38 22.29 -10.35
C SER A 50 0.99 22.02 -11.79
N VAL A 51 1.07 20.74 -12.18
CA VAL A 51 0.60 20.24 -13.48
C VAL A 51 -0.65 19.42 -13.19
N ILE A 52 -1.80 19.87 -13.69
CA ILE A 52 -3.10 19.22 -13.46
C ILE A 52 -3.61 18.73 -14.79
N ASN A 53 -4.03 17.49 -14.86
CA ASN A 53 -4.64 16.92 -16.06
C ASN A 53 -6.15 16.74 -15.83
N GLU A 54 -6.97 17.41 -16.62
CA GLU A 54 -8.41 17.31 -16.60
C GLU A 54 -8.89 16.45 -17.76
N LEU A 55 -9.64 15.38 -17.43
CA LEU A 55 -10.15 14.43 -18.42
C LEU A 55 -11.32 13.63 -17.86
N PRO A 56 -12.17 13.01 -18.74
CA PRO A 56 -13.22 12.11 -18.30
C PRO A 56 -12.70 10.90 -17.54
N LEU A 57 -13.46 10.41 -16.54
CA LEU A 57 -13.07 9.30 -15.66
C LEU A 57 -12.67 8.04 -16.44
N GLU A 58 -13.44 7.65 -17.46
CA GLU A 58 -13.11 6.45 -18.26
C GLU A 58 -11.77 6.61 -19.03
N THR A 59 -11.46 7.83 -19.45
CA THR A 59 -10.16 8.14 -20.09
C THR A 59 -9.03 8.13 -19.07
N TYR A 60 -9.26 8.61 -17.84
CA TYR A 60 -8.31 8.55 -16.73
C TYR A 60 -7.93 7.10 -16.40
N LEU A 61 -8.92 6.20 -16.33
CA LEU A 61 -8.69 4.78 -16.02
C LEU A 61 -7.75 4.09 -17.04
N ARG A 62 -7.74 4.55 -18.30
CA ARG A 62 -6.81 4.01 -19.32
C ARG A 62 -5.34 4.23 -18.98
N GLY A 63 -5.03 5.32 -18.27
CA GLY A 63 -3.69 5.62 -17.75
C GLY A 63 -3.42 5.09 -16.34
N VAL A 64 -4.42 4.47 -15.68
CA VAL A 64 -4.31 3.91 -14.33
C VAL A 64 -4.25 2.38 -14.35
N VAL A 65 -5.24 1.73 -14.95
CA VAL A 65 -5.41 0.27 -14.85
C VAL A 65 -4.17 -0.51 -15.29
N PRO A 66 -3.50 -0.21 -16.44
CA PRO A 66 -2.31 -0.95 -16.86
C PRO A 66 -1.07 -0.68 -16.01
N HIS A 67 -1.09 0.37 -15.18
CA HIS A 67 0.03 0.75 -14.30
C HIS A 67 -0.16 0.30 -12.84
N GLU A 68 -1.40 0.00 -12.48
CA GLU A 68 -1.72 -0.60 -11.19
C GLU A 68 -1.66 -2.13 -11.26
N MET A 69 -2.16 -2.73 -12.34
CA MET A 69 -2.17 -4.18 -12.51
C MET A 69 -1.50 -4.60 -13.83
N PRO A 70 -0.54 -5.53 -13.80
CA PRO A 70 0.07 -6.05 -15.02
C PRO A 70 -0.98 -6.60 -15.99
N VAL A 71 -0.87 -6.23 -17.27
CA VAL A 71 -1.87 -6.61 -18.29
C VAL A 71 -1.94 -8.11 -18.56
N ASP A 72 -0.89 -8.84 -18.25
CA ASP A 72 -0.82 -10.31 -18.36
C ASP A 72 -1.57 -11.04 -17.24
N PHE A 73 -2.16 -10.32 -16.28
CA PHE A 73 -3.09 -10.90 -15.28
C PHE A 73 -4.42 -11.32 -15.90
N GLY A 74 -4.69 -10.92 -17.15
CA GLY A 74 -5.82 -11.35 -17.94
C GLY A 74 -7.05 -10.45 -17.81
N GLU A 75 -7.98 -10.62 -18.75
CA GLU A 75 -9.13 -9.73 -18.93
C GLU A 75 -10.00 -9.64 -17.67
N THR A 76 -10.31 -10.76 -17.02
CA THR A 76 -11.20 -10.80 -15.84
C THR A 76 -10.60 -10.05 -14.64
N ALA A 77 -9.30 -10.23 -14.37
CA ALA A 77 -8.62 -9.51 -13.30
C ALA A 77 -8.56 -8.00 -13.61
N LEU A 78 -8.29 -7.63 -14.86
CA LEU A 78 -8.31 -6.24 -15.30
C LEU A 78 -9.70 -5.61 -15.23
N GLN A 79 -10.77 -6.37 -15.47
CA GLN A 79 -12.16 -5.90 -15.27
C GLN A 79 -12.43 -5.60 -13.78
N ALA A 80 -12.02 -6.50 -12.88
CA ALA A 80 -12.13 -6.25 -11.43
C ALA A 80 -11.33 -5.03 -11.00
N GLN A 81 -10.09 -4.87 -11.52
CA GLN A 81 -9.25 -3.71 -11.25
C GLN A 81 -9.88 -2.41 -11.79
N ALA A 82 -10.48 -2.44 -12.98
CA ALA A 82 -11.14 -1.26 -13.57
C ALA A 82 -12.33 -0.78 -12.72
N ILE A 83 -13.18 -1.71 -12.25
CA ILE A 83 -14.32 -1.39 -11.37
C ILE A 83 -13.81 -0.82 -10.04
N THR A 84 -12.77 -1.44 -9.47
CA THR A 84 -12.15 -0.99 -8.22
C THR A 84 -11.53 0.40 -8.38
N ALA A 85 -10.72 0.62 -9.41
CA ALA A 85 -10.08 1.91 -9.65
C ALA A 85 -11.10 3.02 -9.93
N ARG A 86 -12.19 2.70 -10.64
CA ARG A 86 -13.31 3.64 -10.90
C ARG A 86 -14.02 4.04 -9.62
N SER A 87 -14.34 3.07 -8.77
CA SER A 87 -15.03 3.31 -7.49
C SER A 87 -14.17 4.18 -6.57
N TYR A 88 -12.85 3.90 -6.49
CA TYR A 88 -11.90 4.70 -5.74
C TYR A 88 -11.86 6.14 -6.26
N ALA A 89 -11.63 6.33 -7.56
CA ALA A 89 -11.53 7.66 -8.16
C ALA A 89 -12.84 8.46 -7.99
N TYR A 90 -14.00 7.82 -8.19
CA TYR A 90 -15.30 8.43 -7.98
C TYR A 90 -15.48 8.90 -6.52
N ASN A 91 -15.10 8.09 -5.56
CA ASN A 91 -15.18 8.46 -4.15
C ASN A 91 -14.22 9.62 -3.81
N GLN A 92 -13.00 9.64 -4.35
CA GLN A 92 -12.04 10.72 -4.13
C GLN A 92 -12.49 12.05 -4.74
N PHE A 93 -13.27 12.02 -5.81
CA PHE A 93 -13.88 13.22 -6.38
C PHE A 93 -14.74 13.96 -5.34
N TYR A 94 -15.51 13.24 -4.53
CA TYR A 94 -16.30 13.84 -3.43
C TYR A 94 -15.48 14.15 -2.19
N ALA A 95 -14.46 13.34 -1.87
CA ALA A 95 -13.57 13.58 -0.74
C ALA A 95 -12.74 14.85 -0.92
N ASN A 96 -12.41 15.21 -2.17
CA ASN A 96 -11.74 16.45 -2.56
C ASN A 96 -10.45 16.76 -1.77
N SER A 97 -9.67 15.71 -1.49
CA SER A 97 -8.48 15.77 -0.62
C SER A 97 -7.38 16.67 -1.18
N TYR A 98 -7.36 16.90 -2.49
CA TYR A 98 -6.37 17.72 -3.18
C TYR A 98 -6.92 19.07 -3.66
N CYS A 99 -8.06 19.54 -3.10
CA CYS A 99 -8.67 20.83 -3.51
C CYS A 99 -7.73 22.02 -3.42
N GLY A 100 -6.79 22.00 -2.46
CA GLY A 100 -5.75 23.03 -2.36
C GLY A 100 -4.82 23.12 -3.58
N TYR A 101 -4.77 22.07 -4.41
CA TYR A 101 -4.04 22.04 -5.68
C TYR A 101 -4.98 22.14 -6.91
N GLY A 102 -6.29 22.27 -6.71
CA GLY A 102 -7.27 22.26 -7.79
C GLY A 102 -7.48 20.87 -8.42
N ALA A 103 -7.07 19.82 -7.75
CA ALA A 103 -7.15 18.43 -8.22
C ALA A 103 -7.95 17.54 -7.26
N HIS A 104 -8.37 16.37 -7.73
CA HIS A 104 -9.08 15.37 -6.93
C HIS A 104 -8.16 14.22 -6.48
N LEU A 105 -7.13 13.90 -7.27
CA LEU A 105 -6.23 12.76 -7.10
C LEU A 105 -4.78 13.19 -7.34
N ALA A 106 -3.85 12.49 -6.69
CA ALA A 106 -2.44 12.53 -7.06
C ALA A 106 -2.12 11.40 -8.05
N ASP A 107 -1.12 11.59 -8.89
CA ASP A 107 -0.67 10.64 -9.92
C ASP A 107 0.31 9.58 -9.41
N THR A 108 0.33 9.34 -8.10
CA THR A 108 1.28 8.46 -7.41
C THR A 108 0.54 7.47 -6.50
N VAL A 109 1.29 6.57 -5.87
CA VAL A 109 0.78 5.63 -4.84
C VAL A 109 0.06 6.30 -3.65
N ALA A 110 0.11 7.62 -3.54
CA ALA A 110 -0.71 8.34 -2.56
C ALA A 110 -2.20 8.35 -2.92
N SER A 111 -2.53 8.15 -4.19
CA SER A 111 -3.89 7.93 -4.71
C SER A 111 -3.90 6.71 -5.61
N GLN A 112 -3.60 6.89 -6.91
CA GLN A 112 -3.47 5.82 -7.90
C GLN A 112 -2.32 6.16 -8.86
N VAL A 113 -1.54 5.18 -9.26
CA VAL A 113 -0.47 5.40 -10.25
C VAL A 113 -1.10 5.75 -11.59
N TYR A 114 -0.86 6.99 -12.05
CA TYR A 114 -1.38 7.50 -13.32
C TYR A 114 -0.23 7.97 -14.20
N LEU A 115 -0.05 7.36 -15.36
CA LEU A 115 1.03 7.71 -16.31
C LEU A 115 0.54 8.39 -17.60
N GLY A 116 -0.64 9.02 -17.53
CA GLY A 116 -1.16 9.80 -18.64
C GLY A 116 -1.72 8.94 -19.78
N ALA A 117 -1.24 9.16 -21.00
CA ALA A 117 -1.70 8.47 -22.19
C ALA A 117 -0.93 7.17 -22.49
N ASP A 118 -0.18 6.65 -21.54
CA ASP A 118 0.43 5.32 -21.62
C ASP A 118 -0.65 4.27 -21.31
N THR A 119 -1.18 3.63 -22.36
CA THR A 119 -2.36 2.74 -22.31
C THR A 119 -2.06 1.38 -22.93
N ALA A 120 -2.90 0.38 -22.63
CA ALA A 120 -2.80 -0.95 -23.18
C ALA A 120 -4.16 -1.44 -23.72
N GLU A 121 -4.18 -2.12 -24.87
CA GLU A 121 -5.41 -2.56 -25.54
C GLU A 121 -6.26 -3.48 -24.65
N LEU A 122 -5.63 -4.40 -23.91
CA LEU A 122 -6.37 -5.34 -23.06
C LEU A 122 -7.01 -4.63 -21.85
N SER A 123 -6.32 -3.67 -21.23
CA SER A 123 -6.91 -2.86 -20.17
C SER A 123 -7.98 -1.91 -20.68
N ASP A 124 -7.82 -1.33 -21.87
CA ASP A 124 -8.86 -0.51 -22.52
C ASP A 124 -10.13 -1.32 -22.79
N ALA A 125 -10.00 -2.57 -23.23
CA ALA A 125 -11.12 -3.48 -23.43
C ALA A 125 -11.83 -3.81 -22.10
N ALA A 126 -11.09 -4.07 -21.04
CA ALA A 126 -11.62 -4.35 -19.70
C ALA A 126 -12.35 -3.13 -19.10
N ILE A 127 -11.80 -1.92 -19.26
CA ILE A 127 -12.44 -0.67 -18.83
C ILE A 127 -13.76 -0.48 -19.57
N LYS A 128 -13.77 -0.66 -20.91
CA LYS A 128 -14.96 -0.53 -21.72
C LYS A 128 -16.04 -1.57 -21.38
N ALA A 129 -15.65 -2.82 -21.12
CA ALA A 129 -16.58 -3.90 -20.74
C ALA A 129 -17.24 -3.65 -19.37
N THR A 130 -16.63 -2.81 -18.56
CA THR A 130 -17.10 -2.47 -17.21
C THR A 130 -17.51 -1.00 -17.07
N GLU A 131 -17.69 -0.29 -18.17
CA GLU A 131 -18.02 1.14 -18.20
C GLU A 131 -19.20 1.46 -17.27
N GLY A 132 -19.03 2.48 -16.41
CA GLY A 132 -20.03 2.92 -15.45
C GLY A 132 -20.29 2.00 -14.26
N LYS A 133 -19.66 0.80 -14.16
CA LYS A 133 -19.82 -0.08 -13.00
C LYS A 133 -18.97 0.41 -11.83
N CYS A 134 -19.58 0.55 -10.65
CA CYS A 134 -18.94 0.91 -9.39
C CYS A 134 -19.40 -0.01 -8.26
N LEU A 135 -18.62 -0.10 -7.20
CA LEU A 135 -18.98 -0.77 -5.95
C LEU A 135 -19.70 0.19 -5.01
N THR A 136 -20.82 -0.26 -4.45
CA THR A 136 -21.64 0.55 -3.53
C THR A 136 -21.94 -0.21 -2.24
N ALA A 137 -22.05 0.52 -1.14
CA ALA A 137 -22.66 0.06 0.09
C ALA A 137 -23.89 0.92 0.35
N GLY A 138 -25.07 0.30 0.34
CA GLY A 138 -26.33 1.05 0.26
C GLY A 138 -26.45 1.81 -1.07
N ASN A 139 -26.59 3.14 -0.99
CA ASN A 139 -26.71 4.00 -2.17
C ASN A 139 -25.44 4.84 -2.46
N GLU A 140 -24.35 4.56 -1.79
CA GLU A 140 -23.11 5.35 -1.90
C GLU A 140 -21.99 4.51 -2.54
N VAL A 141 -21.25 5.10 -3.48
CA VAL A 141 -20.03 4.51 -4.01
C VAL A 141 -18.99 4.47 -2.91
N VAL A 142 -18.38 3.30 -2.69
CA VAL A 142 -17.44 3.09 -1.60
C VAL A 142 -15.99 3.32 -2.02
N THR A 143 -15.14 3.67 -1.05
CA THR A 143 -13.69 3.72 -1.27
C THR A 143 -13.15 2.29 -1.32
N THR A 144 -12.69 1.89 -2.48
CA THR A 144 -12.13 0.56 -2.74
C THR A 144 -10.62 0.61 -2.73
N TYR A 145 -10.01 0.01 -1.74
CA TYR A 145 -8.56 -0.13 -1.67
C TYR A 145 -8.12 -1.44 -2.30
N PHE A 146 -6.92 -1.46 -2.86
CA PHE A 146 -6.29 -2.65 -3.44
C PHE A 146 -4.79 -2.63 -3.18
N TYR A 147 -4.16 -3.78 -3.27
CA TYR A 147 -2.73 -3.96 -3.00
C TYR A 147 -2.18 -5.13 -3.83
N SER A 148 -0.85 -5.22 -3.91
CA SER A 148 -0.19 -6.15 -4.82
C SER A 148 -0.50 -7.62 -4.49
N THR A 149 -0.19 -8.07 -3.28
CA THR A 149 -0.19 -9.50 -2.94
C THR A 149 -0.68 -9.74 -1.53
N SER A 150 -1.65 -10.63 -1.38
CA SER A 150 -2.05 -11.18 -0.09
C SER A 150 -1.08 -12.29 0.36
N CYS A 151 -1.04 -12.51 1.65
CA CYS A 151 -0.33 -13.63 2.26
C CYS A 151 -1.20 -14.87 2.51
N GLY A 152 -2.45 -14.84 2.01
CA GLY A 152 -3.54 -15.76 2.32
C GLY A 152 -4.56 -15.21 3.31
N TYR A 153 -4.26 -14.07 3.94
CA TYR A 153 -5.16 -13.29 4.79
C TYR A 153 -5.22 -11.84 4.35
N GLY A 154 -6.42 -11.26 4.35
CA GLY A 154 -6.65 -9.83 4.17
C GLY A 154 -7.00 -9.16 5.50
N ALA A 155 -6.60 -7.89 5.66
CA ALA A 155 -6.85 -7.11 6.85
C ALA A 155 -8.21 -6.40 6.84
N ASP A 156 -8.81 -6.25 8.01
CA ASP A 156 -9.84 -5.25 8.24
C ASP A 156 -9.21 -3.85 8.23
N ALA A 157 -9.88 -2.88 7.62
CA ALA A 157 -9.38 -1.51 7.53
C ALA A 157 -9.05 -0.89 8.90
N LYS A 158 -9.79 -1.23 9.96
CA LYS A 158 -9.54 -0.76 11.34
C LYS A 158 -8.23 -1.27 11.94
N GLU A 159 -7.71 -2.41 11.46
CA GLU A 159 -6.45 -2.99 11.94
C GLU A 159 -5.22 -2.33 11.31
N VAL A 160 -5.40 -1.68 10.16
CA VAL A 160 -4.32 -1.08 9.38
C VAL A 160 -4.25 0.43 9.54
N TRP A 161 -5.40 1.09 9.50
CA TRP A 161 -5.46 2.55 9.55
C TRP A 161 -6.07 3.06 10.84
N SER A 162 -5.47 4.13 11.34
CA SER A 162 -6.01 4.90 12.45
C SER A 162 -6.67 6.17 11.92
N ALA A 163 -7.78 6.58 12.52
CA ALA A 163 -8.37 7.90 12.30
C ALA A 163 -7.82 8.88 13.34
N ASN A 164 -7.22 9.99 12.90
CA ASN A 164 -6.64 11.02 13.79
C ASN A 164 -5.68 10.45 14.85
N ASP A 165 -4.76 9.58 14.43
CA ASP A 165 -3.81 8.87 15.31
C ASP A 165 -4.47 7.97 16.38
N THR A 166 -5.74 7.67 16.22
CA THR A 166 -6.49 6.79 17.12
C THR A 166 -7.00 5.59 16.33
N PHE A 167 -6.73 4.37 16.81
CA PHE A 167 -7.35 3.16 16.25
C PHE A 167 -8.84 3.23 16.57
N THR A 168 -9.68 3.21 15.53
CA THR A 168 -11.13 3.20 15.70
C THR A 168 -11.61 1.75 15.80
N GLU A 169 -12.60 1.50 16.64
CA GLU A 169 -13.28 0.20 16.66
C GLU A 169 -14.29 0.04 15.52
N GLU A 170 -14.56 1.13 14.80
CA GLU A 170 -15.51 1.12 13.68
C GLU A 170 -14.86 0.56 12.42
N SER A 171 -15.26 -0.65 12.07
CA SER A 171 -14.95 -1.25 10.79
C SER A 171 -15.84 -0.68 9.69
N LYS A 172 -15.27 -0.46 8.51
CA LYS A 172 -16.09 -0.24 7.31
C LYS A 172 -16.65 -1.61 6.88
N PRO A 173 -17.98 -1.79 6.83
CA PRO A 173 -18.57 -3.11 6.63
C PRO A 173 -18.20 -3.78 5.29
N TYR A 174 -17.65 -3.02 4.37
CA TYR A 174 -17.20 -3.47 3.06
C TYR A 174 -15.68 -3.62 2.92
N LEU A 175 -14.91 -3.34 4.00
CA LEU A 175 -13.44 -3.51 4.06
C LEU A 175 -13.07 -4.38 5.27
N THR A 176 -13.65 -5.55 5.30
CA THR A 176 -13.39 -6.55 6.34
C THR A 176 -12.29 -7.51 5.89
N GLY A 177 -11.48 -7.95 6.83
CA GLY A 177 -10.49 -8.99 6.59
C GLY A 177 -11.13 -10.35 6.29
N GLY A 178 -10.35 -11.25 5.70
CA GLY A 178 -10.80 -12.59 5.37
C GLY A 178 -9.66 -13.49 4.91
N THR A 179 -10.00 -14.74 4.58
CA THR A 179 -9.07 -15.71 3.99
C THR A 179 -9.14 -15.66 2.47
N HIS A 180 -7.99 -15.82 1.82
CA HIS A 180 -7.86 -15.73 0.36
C HIS A 180 -7.29 -17.02 -0.22
N GLY A 181 -8.18 -18.01 -0.37
CA GLY A 181 -7.87 -19.31 -1.01
C GLY A 181 -7.05 -20.29 -0.17
N ILE A 182 -6.74 -19.96 1.09
CA ILE A 182 -6.05 -20.90 2.00
C ILE A 182 -7.03 -21.85 2.68
N SER A 183 -6.59 -23.08 2.91
CA SER A 183 -7.37 -24.14 3.58
C SER A 183 -6.88 -24.46 5.00
N THR A 184 -5.80 -23.83 5.45
CA THR A 184 -5.25 -24.03 6.79
C THR A 184 -6.09 -23.32 7.85
N GLU A 185 -6.14 -23.89 9.07
CA GLU A 185 -6.71 -23.19 10.21
C GLU A 185 -5.91 -21.90 10.51
N LYS A 186 -6.62 -20.86 10.95
CA LYS A 186 -5.98 -19.60 11.33
C LYS A 186 -5.13 -19.80 12.59
N PRO A 187 -3.85 -19.38 12.56
CA PRO A 187 -3.02 -19.42 13.77
C PRO A 187 -3.57 -18.53 14.87
N ASP A 188 -3.49 -18.99 16.13
CA ASP A 188 -3.96 -18.27 17.32
C ASP A 188 -2.79 -17.71 18.16
N THR A 189 -1.60 -18.31 18.05
CA THR A 189 -0.42 -17.92 18.85
C THR A 189 0.72 -17.42 17.96
N GLU A 190 1.63 -16.65 18.54
CA GLU A 190 2.81 -16.17 17.79
C GLU A 190 3.72 -17.33 17.30
N GLU A 191 3.74 -18.46 17.98
CA GLU A 191 4.49 -19.65 17.57
C GLU A 191 3.82 -20.32 16.35
N GLU A 192 2.49 -20.39 16.33
CA GLU A 192 1.73 -20.89 15.18
C GLU A 192 1.85 -19.93 13.99
N TRP A 193 1.78 -18.59 14.21
CA TRP A 193 2.05 -17.60 13.18
C TRP A 193 3.46 -17.75 12.61
N LEU A 194 4.47 -17.99 13.46
CA LEU A 194 5.83 -18.22 12.98
C LEU A 194 5.91 -19.49 12.12
N THR A 195 5.26 -20.56 12.53
CA THR A 195 5.18 -21.82 11.76
C THR A 195 4.49 -21.59 10.42
N PHE A 196 3.37 -20.86 10.41
CA PHE A 196 2.62 -20.51 9.20
C PHE A 196 3.48 -19.71 8.20
N TRP A 197 4.22 -18.68 8.67
CA TRP A 197 5.05 -17.88 7.77
C TRP A 197 6.32 -18.60 7.31
N GLN A 198 6.75 -19.65 8.02
CA GLN A 198 7.89 -20.48 7.62
C GLN A 198 7.49 -21.55 6.60
N ASP A 199 6.21 -21.86 6.48
CA ASP A 199 5.70 -22.79 5.48
C ASP A 199 5.45 -22.04 4.15
N TRP A 200 6.31 -22.32 3.18
CA TRP A 200 6.27 -21.71 1.85
C TRP A 200 5.49 -22.54 0.83
N GLU A 201 4.98 -23.72 1.24
CA GLU A 201 4.19 -24.64 0.41
C GLU A 201 2.67 -24.41 0.56
N ILE A 202 2.24 -23.55 1.48
CA ILE A 202 0.83 -23.18 1.63
C ILE A 202 0.35 -22.52 0.34
N GLU A 203 -0.68 -23.12 -0.27
CA GLU A 203 -1.34 -22.62 -1.47
C GLU A 203 -2.40 -21.59 -1.10
N GLY A 204 -2.69 -20.66 -2.04
CA GLY A 204 -3.71 -19.64 -1.95
C GLY A 204 -3.84 -18.90 -3.27
N TYR A 205 -4.81 -18.03 -3.42
CA TYR A 205 -5.03 -17.32 -4.69
C TYR A 205 -3.83 -16.48 -5.14
N ASP A 206 -2.97 -16.06 -4.23
CA ASP A 206 -1.81 -15.23 -4.48
C ASP A 206 -0.50 -16.01 -4.58
N ASP A 207 -0.51 -17.34 -4.53
CA ASP A 207 0.68 -18.16 -4.35
C ASP A 207 1.67 -18.10 -5.52
N ALA A 208 1.20 -17.70 -6.70
CA ALA A 208 2.04 -17.39 -7.87
C ALA A 208 2.87 -16.11 -7.71
N SER A 209 2.57 -15.27 -6.72
CA SER A 209 3.32 -14.04 -6.47
C SER A 209 4.67 -14.35 -5.79
N PRO A 210 5.76 -13.73 -6.25
CA PRO A 210 7.04 -13.77 -5.53
C PRO A 210 6.93 -13.27 -4.09
N TRP A 211 5.99 -12.36 -3.82
CA TRP A 211 5.77 -11.75 -2.52
C TRP A 211 4.84 -12.55 -1.59
N TYR A 212 4.28 -13.66 -2.05
CA TYR A 212 3.38 -14.48 -1.22
C TYR A 212 4.03 -14.95 0.07
N ARG A 213 5.36 -15.20 0.03
CA ARG A 213 6.21 -15.45 1.21
C ARG A 213 7.52 -14.69 1.07
N TRP A 214 7.98 -14.16 2.19
CA TRP A 214 9.29 -13.50 2.26
C TRP A 214 9.93 -13.69 3.63
N LYS A 215 11.24 -13.54 3.69
CA LYS A 215 11.99 -13.49 4.94
C LYS A 215 13.16 -12.54 4.85
N THR A 216 13.54 -11.99 6.01
CA THR A 216 14.73 -11.16 6.14
C THR A 216 15.40 -11.41 7.48
N TYR A 217 16.69 -11.11 7.56
CA TYR A 217 17.49 -11.26 8.75
C TYR A 217 18.25 -9.99 9.07
N PHE A 218 18.24 -9.63 10.33
CA PHE A 218 18.99 -8.50 10.89
C PHE A 218 19.95 -9.01 11.97
N GLY A 219 21.23 -8.63 11.92
CA GLY A 219 22.10 -8.70 13.08
C GLY A 219 21.61 -7.74 14.17
N ALA A 220 21.78 -8.10 15.45
CA ALA A 220 21.27 -7.28 16.56
C ALA A 220 21.82 -5.83 16.53
N GLY A 221 23.09 -5.65 16.13
CA GLY A 221 23.70 -4.32 15.97
C GLY A 221 23.05 -3.52 14.84
N GLN A 222 22.82 -4.15 13.69
CA GLN A 222 22.14 -3.54 12.55
C GLN A 222 20.73 -3.08 12.92
N LEU A 223 19.96 -3.97 13.56
CA LEU A 223 18.58 -3.65 13.96
C LEU A 223 18.54 -2.53 15.02
N THR A 224 19.51 -2.50 15.93
CA THR A 224 19.66 -1.39 16.89
C THR A 224 19.85 -0.04 16.17
N GLU A 225 20.74 0.01 15.18
CA GLU A 225 21.02 1.22 14.42
C GLU A 225 19.80 1.66 13.61
N ILE A 226 19.18 0.73 12.87
CA ILE A 226 17.99 1.00 12.04
C ILE A 226 16.84 1.51 12.90
N THR A 227 16.46 0.78 13.93
CA THR A 227 15.32 1.16 14.77
C THR A 227 15.58 2.45 15.53
N GLY A 228 16.82 2.68 16.00
CA GLY A 228 17.20 3.93 16.67
C GLY A 228 17.06 5.17 15.79
N ALA A 229 17.33 5.05 14.49
CA ALA A 229 17.13 6.14 13.52
C ALA A 229 15.64 6.26 13.12
N LYS A 230 15.01 5.15 12.74
CA LYS A 230 13.65 5.12 12.22
C LYS A 230 12.58 5.48 13.25
N LEU A 231 12.76 5.14 14.53
CA LEU A 231 11.86 5.58 15.60
C LEU A 231 11.80 7.11 15.73
N LYS A 232 12.93 7.81 15.55
CA LYS A 232 12.97 9.27 15.60
C LYS A 232 12.27 9.89 14.38
N GLU A 233 12.45 9.30 13.20
CA GLU A 233 11.76 9.72 11.98
C GLU A 233 10.24 9.51 12.13
N ALA A 234 9.81 8.34 12.61
CA ALA A 234 8.42 8.00 12.85
C ALA A 234 7.77 8.95 13.87
N ALA A 235 8.43 9.20 15.01
CA ALA A 235 7.94 10.12 16.03
C ALA A 235 7.83 11.57 15.54
N LYS A 236 8.70 11.99 14.62
CA LYS A 236 8.63 13.31 13.99
C LYS A 236 7.43 13.44 13.05
N SER A 237 7.08 12.36 12.35
CA SER A 237 5.95 12.35 11.41
C SER A 237 4.62 12.13 12.12
N HIS A 238 4.56 11.15 13.04
CA HIS A 238 3.37 10.73 13.78
C HIS A 238 3.74 10.33 15.21
N LEU A 239 3.80 11.32 16.11
CA LEU A 239 4.23 11.08 17.48
C LEU A 239 3.39 10.03 18.22
N ALA A 240 2.08 9.98 17.96
CA ALA A 240 1.17 9.02 18.58
C ALA A 240 1.44 7.54 18.21
N HIS A 241 2.22 7.30 17.15
CA HIS A 241 2.58 5.95 16.73
C HIS A 241 3.82 5.40 17.46
N VAL A 242 4.51 6.22 18.26
CA VAL A 242 5.72 5.83 18.99
C VAL A 242 5.52 6.12 20.47
N GLU A 243 5.43 5.09 21.27
CA GLU A 243 5.24 5.21 22.72
C GLU A 243 6.44 4.63 23.48
N VAL A 244 6.88 5.35 24.50
CA VAL A 244 7.97 4.95 25.40
C VAL A 244 7.38 4.53 26.74
N LEU A 245 7.84 3.38 27.26
CA LEU A 245 7.46 2.87 28.56
C LEU A 245 7.98 3.81 29.66
N GLN A 246 7.09 4.27 30.55
CA GLN A 246 7.44 5.12 31.68
C GLN A 246 7.76 4.29 32.92
N GLU A 247 8.35 4.92 33.94
CA GLU A 247 8.70 4.28 35.22
C GLU A 247 7.47 3.74 35.98
N ASP A 248 6.30 4.36 35.79
CA ASP A 248 5.05 3.93 36.38
C ASP A 248 4.36 2.77 35.61
N GLY A 249 4.97 2.27 34.54
CA GLY A 249 4.45 1.21 33.69
C GLY A 249 3.48 1.67 32.62
N SER A 250 3.18 2.97 32.51
CA SER A 250 2.36 3.51 31.45
C SER A 250 3.13 3.70 30.13
N TRP A 251 2.42 3.72 29.02
CA TRP A 251 2.96 4.04 27.70
C TRP A 251 2.64 5.48 27.35
N LYS A 252 3.64 6.24 26.88
CA LYS A 252 3.46 7.65 26.52
C LYS A 252 4.01 7.95 25.14
N ALA A 253 3.22 8.61 24.31
CA ALA A 253 3.66 9.13 23.02
C ALA A 253 4.84 10.10 23.20
N GLN A 254 6.02 9.70 22.75
CA GLN A 254 7.26 10.43 22.99
C GLN A 254 8.33 10.01 21.98
N THR A 255 9.13 10.98 21.53
CA THR A 255 10.37 10.68 20.78
C THR A 255 11.36 9.97 21.70
N PRO A 256 11.80 8.74 21.35
CA PRO A 256 12.78 8.05 22.17
C PRO A 256 14.15 8.72 22.07
N GLU A 257 14.83 8.83 23.21
CA GLU A 257 16.20 9.34 23.30
C GLU A 257 17.24 8.20 23.23
N ASP A 258 18.30 8.25 23.98
CA ASP A 258 19.33 7.20 24.04
C ASP A 258 18.78 5.93 24.72
N LEU A 259 18.39 4.95 23.92
CA LEU A 259 17.85 3.67 24.39
C LEU A 259 18.91 2.60 24.66
N GLY A 260 20.16 2.79 24.20
CA GLY A 260 21.19 1.76 24.24
C GLY A 260 20.96 0.70 23.14
N ARG A 261 21.45 -0.53 23.37
CA ARG A 261 21.32 -1.63 22.40
C ARG A 261 19.94 -2.29 22.51
N LEU A 262 19.44 -2.78 21.39
CA LEU A 262 18.24 -3.61 21.32
C LEU A 262 18.54 -4.96 22.02
N THR A 263 17.65 -5.35 22.92
CA THR A 263 17.75 -6.59 23.71
C THR A 263 16.64 -7.58 23.45
N GLY A 264 15.53 -7.09 22.85
CA GLY A 264 14.37 -7.92 22.50
C GLY A 264 13.44 -7.24 21.53
N ILE A 265 12.64 -8.05 20.84
CA ILE A 265 11.58 -7.61 19.90
C ILE A 265 10.44 -8.62 19.95
N SER A 266 9.22 -8.14 20.06
CA SER A 266 8.02 -9.00 20.10
C SER A 266 6.81 -8.29 19.52
N VAL A 267 5.85 -9.09 19.04
CA VAL A 267 4.52 -8.60 18.67
C VAL A 267 3.73 -8.38 19.95
N ALA A 268 3.35 -7.15 20.24
CA ALA A 268 2.59 -6.79 21.43
C ALA A 268 1.07 -6.88 21.17
N LYS A 269 0.65 -6.63 19.94
CA LYS A 269 -0.74 -6.82 19.49
C LYS A 269 -0.75 -7.24 18.03
N ARG A 270 -1.54 -8.26 17.74
CA ARG A 270 -1.84 -8.73 16.38
C ARG A 270 -3.34 -8.57 16.12
N GLY A 271 -3.69 -8.13 14.92
CA GLY A 271 -5.07 -8.06 14.46
C GLY A 271 -5.65 -9.46 14.18
N GLU A 272 -6.96 -9.54 14.13
CA GLU A 272 -7.68 -10.77 13.80
C GLU A 272 -7.28 -11.34 12.43
N SER A 273 -6.86 -10.49 11.50
CA SER A 273 -6.35 -10.86 10.19
C SER A 273 -4.93 -11.43 10.20
N GLY A 274 -4.22 -11.32 11.31
CA GLY A 274 -2.80 -11.68 11.40
C GLY A 274 -1.81 -10.53 11.14
N VAL A 275 -2.29 -9.33 10.84
CA VAL A 275 -1.44 -8.14 10.70
C VAL A 275 -0.88 -7.69 12.06
N VAL A 276 0.37 -7.25 12.11
CA VAL A 276 0.97 -6.69 13.33
C VAL A 276 0.48 -5.26 13.53
N GLU A 277 -0.32 -5.03 14.58
CA GLU A 277 -0.83 -3.70 14.94
C GLU A 277 0.10 -2.94 15.88
N VAL A 278 0.74 -3.66 16.83
CA VAL A 278 1.67 -3.08 17.79
C VAL A 278 2.90 -3.97 17.92
N LEU A 279 4.07 -3.39 17.67
CA LEU A 279 5.36 -4.02 17.85
C LEU A 279 6.04 -3.45 19.11
N ARG A 280 6.63 -4.31 19.93
CA ARG A 280 7.43 -3.93 21.08
C ARG A 280 8.91 -4.15 20.81
N LEU A 281 9.71 -3.14 21.14
CA LEU A 281 11.16 -3.12 21.06
C LEU A 281 11.72 -2.87 22.47
N ASP A 282 12.48 -3.83 23.02
CA ASP A 282 13.12 -3.71 24.32
C ASP A 282 14.61 -3.36 24.14
N TYR A 283 15.07 -2.35 24.85
CA TYR A 283 16.45 -1.87 24.82
C TYR A 283 17.07 -1.91 26.21
N GLU A 284 18.39 -1.71 26.30
CA GLU A 284 19.11 -1.67 27.58
C GLU A 284 18.57 -0.61 28.55
N LYS A 285 18.01 0.49 28.05
CA LYS A 285 17.60 1.65 28.85
C LYS A 285 16.08 1.93 28.81
N GLY A 286 15.28 1.02 28.27
CA GLY A 286 13.84 1.19 28.21
C GLY A 286 13.19 0.40 27.09
N SER A 287 11.86 0.55 26.95
CA SER A 287 11.09 -0.14 25.92
C SER A 287 10.28 0.86 25.11
N VAL A 288 10.05 0.54 23.84
CA VAL A 288 9.26 1.33 22.91
C VAL A 288 8.19 0.45 22.28
N GLN A 289 6.98 0.97 22.14
CA GLN A 289 5.94 0.41 21.27
C GLN A 289 5.81 1.23 20.00
N VAL A 290 5.66 0.53 18.87
CA VAL A 290 5.38 1.13 17.56
C VAL A 290 4.02 0.64 17.12
N LYS A 291 3.16 1.58 16.77
CA LYS A 291 1.78 1.33 16.35
C LYS A 291 1.61 1.57 14.86
N THR A 292 0.58 0.99 14.29
CA THR A 292 0.20 0.96 12.88
C THR A 292 1.12 0.12 11.99
N GLU A 293 0.49 -0.63 11.12
CA GLU A 293 1.14 -1.51 10.16
C GLU A 293 2.23 -0.75 9.37
N TYR A 294 1.88 0.42 8.83
CA TYR A 294 2.79 1.20 8.00
C TYR A 294 4.02 1.72 8.77
N THR A 295 3.82 2.24 9.98
CA THR A 295 4.93 2.72 10.82
C THR A 295 5.86 1.58 11.24
N ILE A 296 5.30 0.41 11.58
CA ILE A 296 6.07 -0.79 11.92
C ILE A 296 6.95 -1.21 10.74
N ARG A 297 6.40 -1.24 9.52
CA ARG A 297 7.16 -1.56 8.30
C ARG A 297 8.30 -0.59 8.04
N GLN A 298 8.10 0.71 8.31
CA GLN A 298 9.14 1.73 8.19
C GLN A 298 10.24 1.58 9.25
N VAL A 299 9.85 1.29 10.50
CA VAL A 299 10.80 1.13 11.62
C VAL A 299 11.66 -0.12 11.44
N LEU A 300 11.11 -1.19 10.89
CA LEU A 300 11.83 -2.43 10.55
C LEU A 300 12.36 -2.45 9.11
N SER A 301 12.60 -1.29 8.52
CA SER A 301 13.12 -1.16 7.16
C SER A 301 14.40 -2.00 6.97
N PRO A 302 14.47 -2.87 5.93
CA PRO A 302 15.69 -3.61 5.62
C PRO A 302 16.73 -2.74 4.86
N THR A 303 16.77 -1.47 5.19
CA THR A 303 17.76 -0.52 4.65
C THR A 303 19.10 -0.76 5.32
N GLN A 304 20.14 -0.93 4.52
CA GLN A 304 21.50 -0.98 5.05
C GLN A 304 21.89 0.39 5.63
N MET A 305 22.34 0.38 6.85
CA MET A 305 22.95 1.52 7.52
C MET A 305 24.50 1.41 7.46
N THR A 306 25.19 1.79 8.49
CA THR A 306 26.67 1.79 8.54
C THR A 306 27.26 0.46 9.02
N ILE A 307 26.51 -0.36 9.73
CA ILE A 307 26.99 -1.58 10.40
C ILE A 307 26.60 -2.83 9.61
N GLY A 308 27.56 -3.71 9.35
CA GLY A 308 27.35 -5.08 8.89
C GLY A 308 27.18 -5.24 7.37
N ASP A 309 26.85 -6.45 6.99
CA ASP A 309 26.60 -6.85 5.60
C ASP A 309 25.26 -6.33 5.09
N PRO A 310 25.05 -6.29 3.77
CA PRO A 310 23.73 -5.95 3.20
C PRO A 310 22.62 -6.81 3.80
N ILE A 311 21.48 -6.17 4.10
CA ILE A 311 20.28 -6.88 4.55
C ILE A 311 19.53 -7.36 3.32
N TYR A 312 19.34 -8.67 3.25
CA TYR A 312 18.66 -9.32 2.15
C TYR A 312 17.21 -9.62 2.52
N LEU A 313 16.31 -9.31 1.60
CA LEU A 313 14.91 -9.72 1.65
C LEU A 313 14.72 -10.83 0.60
N GLN A 314 14.60 -12.08 1.08
CA GLN A 314 14.40 -13.24 0.24
C GLN A 314 12.92 -13.45 -0.02
N ARG A 315 12.54 -13.69 -1.28
CA ARG A 315 11.16 -13.93 -1.73
C ARG A 315 10.92 -15.42 -2.05
N LYS A 316 9.64 -15.76 -2.30
CA LYS A 316 9.20 -17.13 -2.63
C LYS A 316 9.87 -17.68 -3.89
N ASP A 317 10.15 -16.85 -4.88
CA ASP A 317 10.87 -17.22 -6.11
C ASP A 317 12.36 -17.52 -5.93
N GLY A 318 12.87 -17.38 -4.69
CA GLY A 318 14.27 -17.58 -4.35
C GLY A 318 15.15 -16.35 -4.58
N GLU A 319 14.64 -15.29 -5.20
CA GLU A 319 15.39 -14.05 -5.36
C GLU A 319 15.59 -13.33 -4.02
N SER A 320 16.69 -12.63 -3.93
CA SER A 320 17.06 -11.81 -2.78
C SER A 320 17.30 -10.37 -3.18
N LEU A 321 16.54 -9.46 -2.60
CA LEU A 321 16.61 -8.03 -2.86
C LEU A 321 17.36 -7.32 -1.73
N THR A 322 17.99 -6.20 -2.07
CA THR A 322 18.64 -5.28 -1.11
C THR A 322 18.15 -3.86 -1.32
N GLY A 323 18.37 -3.00 -0.32
CA GLY A 323 18.03 -1.58 -0.43
C GLY A 323 16.54 -1.26 -0.28
N ASN A 324 15.73 -2.21 0.17
CA ASN A 324 14.33 -1.95 0.48
C ASN A 324 14.23 -0.94 1.63
N THR A 325 13.46 0.12 1.43
CA THR A 325 13.27 1.20 2.41
C THR A 325 12.11 0.96 3.37
N ILE A 326 11.34 -0.12 3.17
CA ILE A 326 10.20 -0.53 3.97
C ILE A 326 10.03 -2.05 3.87
N LEU A 327 9.48 -2.70 4.90
CA LEU A 327 9.06 -4.11 4.78
C LEU A 327 7.91 -4.26 3.77
N PRO A 328 7.80 -5.41 3.09
CA PRO A 328 6.76 -5.63 2.08
C PRO A 328 5.34 -5.53 2.63
N SER A 329 5.10 -6.01 3.86
CA SER A 329 3.80 -6.01 4.52
C SER A 329 3.94 -5.97 6.05
N GLY A 330 2.83 -5.76 6.75
CA GLY A 330 2.72 -5.93 8.21
C GLY A 330 2.35 -7.35 8.65
N PHE A 331 2.30 -8.30 7.73
CA PHE A 331 1.99 -9.71 8.00
C PHE A 331 3.27 -10.52 8.17
N PHE A 332 3.76 -10.62 9.39
CA PHE A 332 4.98 -11.34 9.69
C PHE A 332 5.02 -11.85 11.14
N ALA A 333 5.90 -12.80 11.40
CA ALA A 333 6.28 -13.22 12.74
C ALA A 333 7.77 -12.95 12.99
N VAL A 334 8.11 -12.82 14.26
CA VAL A 334 9.45 -12.50 14.75
C VAL A 334 10.09 -13.76 15.31
N LYS A 335 11.35 -14.02 14.91
CA LYS A 335 12.19 -15.04 15.52
C LYS A 335 13.47 -14.43 16.04
N GLU A 336 13.58 -14.29 17.36
CA GLU A 336 14.80 -13.86 18.02
C GLU A 336 15.86 -14.96 17.99
N MET A 337 17.11 -14.57 17.80
CA MET A 337 18.27 -15.44 17.96
C MET A 337 19.11 -14.93 19.13
N LYS A 338 19.41 -15.83 20.07
CA LYS A 338 20.15 -15.52 21.28
C LYS A 338 21.36 -16.46 21.41
N ASN A 339 22.44 -15.94 21.99
CA ASN A 339 23.60 -16.76 22.34
C ASN A 339 23.36 -17.56 23.65
N ALA A 340 24.37 -18.32 24.08
CA ALA A 340 24.27 -19.17 25.27
C ALA A 340 23.98 -18.37 26.56
N GLU A 341 24.39 -17.09 26.62
CA GLU A 341 24.12 -16.17 27.72
C GLU A 341 22.77 -15.47 27.64
N GLY A 342 21.93 -15.83 26.66
CA GLY A 342 20.60 -15.24 26.46
C GLY A 342 20.61 -13.86 25.79
N LYS A 343 21.75 -13.38 25.31
CA LYS A 343 21.88 -12.08 24.65
C LYS A 343 21.43 -12.17 23.20
N LEU A 344 20.63 -11.18 22.76
CA LEU A 344 20.17 -11.05 21.36
C LEU A 344 21.38 -10.91 20.42
N THR A 345 21.46 -11.79 19.42
CA THR A 345 22.50 -11.80 18.37
C THR A 345 21.93 -11.42 17.01
N GLY A 346 20.64 -11.65 16.80
CA GLY A 346 19.96 -11.30 15.57
C GLY A 346 18.45 -11.55 15.64
N VAL A 347 17.77 -11.11 14.60
CA VAL A 347 16.32 -11.28 14.44
C VAL A 347 16.04 -11.71 13.01
N ALA A 348 15.25 -12.77 12.83
CA ALA A 348 14.66 -13.12 11.55
C ALA A 348 13.17 -12.72 11.56
N LEU A 349 12.73 -12.13 10.48
CA LEU A 349 11.31 -11.92 10.19
C LEU A 349 10.89 -12.88 9.07
N TYR A 350 9.79 -13.58 9.29
CA TYR A 350 9.14 -14.41 8.29
C TYR A 350 7.76 -13.84 8.04
N GLY A 351 7.43 -13.56 6.80
CA GLY A 351 6.17 -12.92 6.46
C GLY A 351 5.66 -13.26 5.07
N GLY A 352 4.56 -12.64 4.70
CA GLY A 352 3.96 -12.80 3.39
C GLY A 352 3.17 -11.57 2.96
N GLY A 353 2.94 -11.48 1.66
CA GLY A 353 2.22 -10.39 1.05
C GLY A 353 3.07 -9.14 0.75
N ASN A 354 2.49 -8.25 -0.05
CA ASN A 354 3.06 -6.96 -0.41
C ASN A 354 1.96 -5.90 -0.51
N GLY A 355 2.02 -4.90 0.36
CA GLY A 355 1.02 -3.86 0.52
C GLY A 355 0.35 -3.90 1.88
N HIS A 356 -0.71 -3.10 2.04
CA HIS A 356 -1.41 -2.89 3.32
C HIS A 356 -2.41 -4.02 3.70
N GLY A 357 -2.78 -4.89 2.76
CA GLY A 357 -3.65 -6.04 3.02
C GLY A 357 -5.15 -5.75 3.06
N VAL A 358 -5.61 -4.53 2.78
CA VAL A 358 -7.03 -4.15 2.84
C VAL A 358 -7.66 -4.11 1.45
N GLY A 359 -8.83 -4.73 1.28
CA GLY A 359 -9.56 -4.80 0.01
C GLY A 359 -8.95 -5.82 -0.96
N MET A 360 -8.94 -5.55 -2.26
CA MET A 360 -8.57 -6.51 -3.29
C MET A 360 -7.07 -6.72 -3.40
N SER A 361 -6.62 -7.98 -3.34
CA SER A 361 -5.30 -8.39 -3.79
C SER A 361 -5.27 -8.52 -5.31
N GLN A 362 -4.29 -7.90 -5.95
CA GLN A 362 -4.14 -7.96 -7.40
C GLN A 362 -3.72 -9.36 -7.88
N TYR A 363 -2.75 -9.99 -7.20
CA TYR A 363 -2.39 -11.38 -7.48
C TYR A 363 -3.50 -12.35 -7.13
N GLY A 364 -4.27 -12.09 -6.05
CA GLY A 364 -5.42 -12.90 -5.72
C GLY A 364 -6.53 -12.79 -6.75
N ALA A 365 -6.79 -11.59 -7.29
CA ALA A 365 -7.72 -11.43 -8.42
C ALA A 365 -7.26 -12.21 -9.65
N LYS A 366 -5.95 -12.24 -9.95
CA LYS A 366 -5.38 -13.10 -10.99
C LYS A 366 -5.64 -14.58 -10.72
N GLY A 367 -5.29 -15.07 -9.53
CA GLY A 367 -5.48 -16.49 -9.19
C GLY A 367 -6.94 -16.93 -9.25
N MET A 368 -7.87 -16.10 -8.74
CA MET A 368 -9.31 -16.37 -8.85
C MET A 368 -9.78 -16.38 -10.31
N ALA A 369 -9.26 -15.47 -11.15
CA ALA A 369 -9.58 -15.44 -12.59
C ALA A 369 -9.06 -16.70 -13.30
N GLU A 370 -7.87 -17.19 -12.95
CA GLU A 370 -7.31 -18.45 -13.47
C GLU A 370 -8.12 -19.69 -13.02
N GLU A 371 -8.79 -19.61 -11.87
CA GLU A 371 -9.79 -20.62 -11.43
C GLU A 371 -11.15 -20.47 -12.12
N GLY A 372 -11.31 -19.51 -13.02
CA GLY A 372 -12.53 -19.29 -13.80
C GLY A 372 -13.60 -18.46 -13.11
N LYS A 373 -13.25 -17.71 -12.06
CA LYS A 373 -14.15 -16.75 -11.41
C LYS A 373 -14.39 -15.54 -12.30
N THR A 374 -15.58 -14.97 -12.24
CA THR A 374 -15.92 -13.71 -12.90
C THR A 374 -15.39 -12.50 -12.13
N ALA A 375 -15.34 -11.34 -12.76
CA ALA A 375 -14.94 -10.10 -12.09
C ALA A 375 -15.86 -9.75 -10.91
N GLU A 376 -17.15 -10.04 -11.04
CA GLU A 376 -18.14 -9.86 -9.98
C GLU A 376 -17.86 -10.78 -8.79
N GLU A 377 -17.60 -12.08 -9.00
CA GLU A 377 -17.24 -13.03 -7.93
C GLU A 377 -15.93 -12.64 -7.24
N ILE A 378 -14.94 -12.10 -7.98
CA ILE A 378 -13.70 -11.58 -7.40
C ILE A 378 -13.99 -10.39 -6.48
N LEU A 379 -14.79 -9.44 -6.95
CA LEU A 379 -15.14 -8.26 -6.16
C LEU A 379 -15.98 -8.59 -4.93
N GLU A 380 -16.92 -9.53 -5.04
CA GLU A 380 -17.72 -10.02 -3.91
C GLU A 380 -16.87 -10.74 -2.86
N HIS A 381 -15.77 -11.39 -3.27
CA HIS A 381 -14.83 -12.03 -2.34
C HIS A 381 -14.05 -11.01 -1.50
N TYR A 382 -13.62 -9.90 -2.10
CA TYR A 382 -12.78 -8.90 -1.41
C TYR A 382 -13.56 -7.77 -0.76
N TYR A 383 -14.78 -7.51 -1.23
CA TYR A 383 -15.62 -6.44 -0.74
C TYR A 383 -17.03 -6.96 -0.45
N THR A 384 -17.49 -6.76 0.76
CA THR A 384 -18.87 -7.12 1.14
C THR A 384 -19.87 -6.04 0.69
N CYS A 385 -19.84 -5.69 -0.61
CA CYS A 385 -20.70 -4.68 -1.21
C CYS A 385 -21.40 -5.19 -2.48
N LEU A 386 -22.41 -4.45 -2.91
CA LEU A 386 -23.13 -4.73 -4.14
C LEU A 386 -22.47 -4.01 -5.32
N LEU A 387 -22.34 -4.73 -6.43
CA LEU A 387 -21.98 -4.11 -7.71
C LEU A 387 -23.17 -3.28 -8.21
N TYR A 388 -22.91 -2.03 -8.53
CA TYR A 388 -23.89 -1.10 -9.07
C TYR A 388 -23.42 -0.52 -10.40
N THR A 389 -24.32 -0.48 -11.40
CA THR A 389 -24.12 0.31 -12.62
C THR A 389 -24.67 1.70 -12.37
N SER A 390 -23.80 2.71 -12.38
CA SER A 390 -24.26 4.09 -12.30
C SER A 390 -25.23 4.37 -13.45
N PRO A 391 -26.43 4.95 -13.19
CA PRO A 391 -27.22 5.51 -14.26
C PRO A 391 -26.38 6.54 -15.00
N SER A 392 -26.48 6.55 -16.32
CA SER A 392 -25.80 7.55 -17.14
C SER A 392 -26.12 8.96 -16.61
N PRO A 393 -25.15 9.90 -16.54
CA PRO A 393 -25.41 11.28 -16.16
C PRO A 393 -26.41 12.01 -17.06
N ARG A 394 -27.08 11.32 -17.96
CA ARG A 394 -28.05 11.83 -18.93
C ARG A 394 -29.51 11.45 -18.63
N ASP A 395 -29.76 10.71 -17.53
CA ASP A 395 -31.14 10.37 -17.10
C ASP A 395 -31.57 11.25 -15.94
#